data_8cdf7d9d5976af708de3a718fe528ecd
#
_entry.id   8cdf7d9d5976af708de3a718fe528ecd
#
_cell.length_a   1.000
_cell.length_b   1.000
_cell.length_c   1.000
_cell.angle_alpha   90.00
_cell.angle_beta   90.00
_cell.angle_gamma   90.00
#
_symmetry.space_group_name_H-M   'P 1'
#
loop_
_entity.id
_entity.type
_entity.pdbx_description
1 polymer ?
#
loop_
_entity_poly.entity_id
_entity_poly.type
_entity_poly.pdbx_seq_one_letter_code
_entity_poly.pdbx_strand_id
1 'polypeptide(L)'
;MDAVVVEKLGKEYRLYPGSIARLKEALSFGTRLYHTKHVALHDVSFRIPRGRALGIIGENGAGKSTLLKILAGTTLATEGSYKINGTVASLLELGAGFHSEFTGRANIYLSGQVLGFSKKEIEARMDEIIEFAELGEYIDQPVRTYSSGMIMRLGFSVATAIDPEVLIIDEILAVGDLYFQKKCVDRIYDFRTAGKSILFCSHSLYDVRQVSDEVIWVHDGQIKMQGMPQDVTLAYANYERSLDHRPETLTAGHEQAKGENLPVIDAVRLLDDQGNELPDAVGTGVDLVFEVDFHLRKSGTLVNVGAAIFRTDNVLAATFNSQLEGIPSVSTEGRHRARLSIPDLRLSEGEYTVVGYLFDEHGVHMYDHRQVVRNLMVSLDQNHPGMVRLHHTFRIEPLKDEA
;
A
#
# COMPACT_ATOMS: atom_id res chain seq x y z
N MET A 1 -13.93 26.99 2.26
CA MET A 1 -15.22 26.27 2.15
C MET A 1 -14.88 24.79 2.00
N ASP A 2 -15.51 23.91 2.79
CA ASP A 2 -15.15 22.50 2.80
C ASP A 2 -15.76 21.79 1.58
N ALA A 3 -15.00 20.90 0.97
CA ALA A 3 -15.47 20.00 -0.09
C ALA A 3 -16.30 18.86 0.48
N VAL A 4 -15.83 18.29 1.61
CA VAL A 4 -16.50 17.20 2.31
C VAL A 4 -16.61 17.54 3.79
N VAL A 5 -17.80 17.32 4.37
CA VAL A 5 -18.06 17.44 5.81
C VAL A 5 -18.75 16.16 6.26
N VAL A 6 -18.20 15.51 7.27
CA VAL A 6 -18.73 14.29 7.88
C VAL A 6 -18.95 14.55 9.36
N GLU A 7 -20.14 14.27 9.86
CA GLU A 7 -20.53 14.55 11.25
C GLU A 7 -21.19 13.31 11.89
N LYS A 8 -20.50 12.74 12.87
CA LYS A 8 -20.94 11.58 13.68
C LYS A 8 -21.47 10.41 12.85
N LEU A 9 -20.78 10.15 11.72
CA LEU A 9 -21.21 9.12 10.78
C LEU A 9 -21.08 7.74 11.40
N GLY A 10 -22.17 6.96 11.32
CA GLY A 10 -22.23 5.59 11.79
C GLY A 10 -22.85 4.66 10.75
N LYS A 11 -22.39 3.41 10.74
CA LYS A 11 -22.95 2.35 9.90
C LYS A 11 -23.06 1.04 10.65
N GLU A 12 -24.29 0.55 10.73
CA GLU A 12 -24.62 -0.77 11.25
C GLU A 12 -25.12 -1.67 10.12
N TYR A 13 -24.55 -2.86 10.02
CA TYR A 13 -25.05 -3.92 9.13
C TYR A 13 -25.82 -4.97 9.94
N ARG A 14 -26.94 -5.44 9.41
CA ARG A 14 -27.72 -6.54 9.94
C ARG A 14 -27.30 -7.83 9.26
N LEU A 15 -26.60 -8.68 9.98
CA LEU A 15 -26.11 -9.96 9.47
C LEU A 15 -27.11 -11.06 9.82
N TYR A 16 -27.75 -11.62 8.78
CA TYR A 16 -28.71 -12.70 8.92
C TYR A 16 -28.01 -14.04 8.67
N PRO A 17 -28.19 -15.06 9.51
CA PRO A 17 -27.61 -16.40 9.30
C PRO A 17 -28.17 -17.14 8.08
N GLY A 18 -29.18 -16.57 7.39
CA GLY A 18 -29.75 -17.10 6.17
C GLY A 18 -30.96 -16.29 5.71
N SER A 19 -31.38 -16.48 4.46
CA SER A 19 -32.54 -15.78 3.85
C SER A 19 -33.83 -15.98 4.63
N ILE A 20 -34.05 -17.16 5.22
CA ILE A 20 -35.22 -17.49 6.03
C ILE A 20 -35.28 -16.66 7.33
N ALA A 21 -34.13 -16.34 7.92
CA ALA A 21 -34.05 -15.53 9.13
C ALA A 21 -34.59 -14.11 8.89
N ARG A 22 -34.25 -13.52 7.75
CA ARG A 22 -34.76 -12.20 7.32
C ARG A 22 -36.28 -12.21 7.15
N LEU A 23 -36.85 -13.27 6.53
CA LEU A 23 -38.26 -13.44 6.37
C LEU A 23 -39.01 -13.62 7.71
N LYS A 24 -38.43 -14.45 8.63
CA LYS A 24 -38.98 -14.64 9.98
C LYS A 24 -39.00 -13.34 10.78
N GLU A 25 -37.97 -12.54 10.69
CA GLU A 25 -37.90 -11.24 11.34
C GLU A 25 -38.99 -10.29 10.78
N ALA A 26 -39.14 -10.21 9.48
CA ALA A 26 -40.18 -9.40 8.86
C ALA A 26 -41.57 -9.84 9.28
N LEU A 27 -41.85 -11.15 9.37
CA LEU A 27 -43.14 -11.69 9.80
C LEU A 27 -43.41 -11.57 11.32
N SER A 28 -42.34 -11.40 12.11
CA SER A 28 -42.47 -11.19 13.56
C SER A 28 -42.81 -9.76 13.95
N PHE A 29 -43.03 -8.87 12.99
CA PHE A 29 -43.31 -7.44 13.20
C PHE A 29 -42.33 -6.77 14.17
N GLY A 30 -41.04 -7.16 14.15
CA GLY A 30 -40.00 -6.60 14.99
C GLY A 30 -39.99 -7.10 16.44
N THR A 31 -40.85 -8.06 16.82
CA THR A 31 -40.88 -8.61 18.19
C THR A 31 -39.72 -9.58 18.49
N ARG A 32 -39.12 -10.16 17.46
CA ARG A 32 -37.95 -11.05 17.60
C ARG A 32 -36.89 -10.68 16.57
N LEU A 33 -35.65 -10.42 17.04
CA LEU A 33 -34.50 -10.15 16.20
C LEU A 33 -33.86 -11.48 15.81
N TYR A 34 -33.63 -11.67 14.50
CA TYR A 34 -32.97 -12.86 13.93
C TYR A 34 -31.66 -12.49 13.24
N HIS A 35 -31.18 -11.27 13.41
CA HIS A 35 -29.90 -10.78 12.91
C HIS A 35 -28.95 -10.46 14.05
N THR A 36 -27.67 -10.54 13.79
CA THR A 36 -26.60 -9.93 14.61
C THR A 36 -26.25 -8.57 14.01
N LYS A 37 -26.03 -7.59 14.89
CA LYS A 37 -25.59 -6.27 14.51
C LYS A 37 -24.07 -6.26 14.36
N HIS A 38 -23.58 -5.76 13.24
CA HIS A 38 -22.17 -5.50 13.01
C HIS A 38 -22.01 -3.99 12.78
N VAL A 39 -21.34 -3.33 13.73
CA VAL A 39 -21.06 -1.90 13.65
C VAL A 39 -19.76 -1.73 12.85
N ALA A 40 -19.87 -1.23 11.64
CA ALA A 40 -18.75 -1.01 10.75
C ALA A 40 -18.15 0.39 10.90
N LEU A 41 -18.96 1.38 11.30
CA LEU A 41 -18.53 2.74 11.59
C LEU A 41 -19.31 3.30 12.79
N HIS A 42 -18.64 4.11 13.58
CA HIS A 42 -19.20 4.68 14.79
C HIS A 42 -18.55 6.06 15.05
N ASP A 43 -19.40 7.09 15.15
CA ASP A 43 -19.02 8.48 15.49
C ASP A 43 -17.85 9.06 14.68
N VAL A 44 -17.80 8.75 13.37
CA VAL A 44 -16.74 9.24 12.47
C VAL A 44 -17.05 10.68 12.08
N SER A 45 -16.13 11.61 12.37
CA SER A 45 -16.27 13.03 12.04
C SER A 45 -14.98 13.62 11.51
N PHE A 46 -15.02 14.26 10.33
CA PHE A 46 -13.89 14.97 9.74
C PHE A 46 -14.35 15.96 8.67
N ARG A 47 -13.43 16.82 8.21
CA ARG A 47 -13.68 17.78 7.13
C ARG A 47 -12.53 17.79 6.16
N ILE A 48 -12.84 18.01 4.89
CA ILE A 48 -11.84 18.15 3.83
C ILE A 48 -12.06 19.53 3.20
N PRO A 49 -11.13 20.46 3.37
CA PRO A 49 -11.15 21.73 2.66
C PRO A 49 -11.04 21.50 1.14
N ARG A 50 -11.59 22.43 0.34
CA ARG A 50 -11.43 22.35 -1.13
C ARG A 50 -9.98 22.34 -1.53
N GLY A 51 -9.64 21.49 -2.51
CA GLY A 51 -8.29 21.33 -3.05
C GLY A 51 -7.32 20.58 -2.13
N ARG A 52 -7.82 19.90 -1.09
CA ARG A 52 -6.99 19.10 -0.19
C ARG A 52 -7.21 17.59 -0.41
N ALA A 53 -6.15 16.84 -0.21
CA ALA A 53 -6.16 15.38 -0.25
C ALA A 53 -6.14 14.82 1.18
N LEU A 54 -7.12 13.95 1.49
CA LEU A 54 -7.21 13.21 2.75
C LEU A 54 -6.87 11.74 2.51
N GLY A 55 -5.83 11.25 3.18
CA GLY A 55 -5.47 9.84 3.23
C GLY A 55 -6.29 9.09 4.27
N ILE A 56 -6.62 7.84 3.99
CA ILE A 56 -7.35 6.95 4.90
C ILE A 56 -6.54 5.66 5.05
N ILE A 57 -6.10 5.39 6.28
CA ILE A 57 -5.35 4.16 6.61
C ILE A 57 -6.04 3.38 7.73
N GLY A 58 -5.64 2.13 7.91
CA GLY A 58 -6.16 1.23 8.96
C GLY A 58 -6.20 -0.22 8.49
N GLU A 59 -6.41 -1.13 9.43
CA GLU A 59 -6.46 -2.57 9.19
C GLU A 59 -7.61 -3.00 8.27
N ASN A 60 -7.52 -4.24 7.77
CA ASN A 60 -8.65 -4.86 7.07
C ASN A 60 -9.84 -5.03 8.03
N GLY A 61 -11.02 -4.60 7.59
CA GLY A 61 -12.21 -4.62 8.44
C GLY A 61 -12.39 -3.39 9.33
N ALA A 62 -11.44 -2.44 9.40
CA ALA A 62 -11.54 -1.23 10.22
C ALA A 62 -12.67 -0.26 9.81
N GLY A 63 -13.30 -0.47 8.65
CA GLY A 63 -14.42 0.36 8.17
C GLY A 63 -14.08 1.30 7.00
N LYS A 64 -12.83 1.32 6.51
CA LYS A 64 -12.36 2.21 5.42
C LYS A 64 -13.27 2.16 4.18
N SER A 65 -13.42 0.97 3.59
CA SER A 65 -14.25 0.80 2.39
C SER A 65 -15.73 1.09 2.64
N THR A 66 -16.24 0.87 3.87
CA THR A 66 -17.60 1.27 4.24
C THR A 66 -17.75 2.80 4.25
N LEU A 67 -16.77 3.51 4.81
CA LEU A 67 -16.73 4.98 4.82
C LEU A 67 -16.72 5.53 3.39
N LEU A 68 -15.83 5.01 2.54
CA LEU A 68 -15.75 5.43 1.14
C LEU A 68 -17.02 5.13 0.37
N LYS A 69 -17.65 3.95 0.56
CA LYS A 69 -18.94 3.60 -0.06
C LYS A 69 -20.09 4.53 0.34
N ILE A 70 -20.11 4.99 1.58
CA ILE A 70 -21.12 5.97 2.02
C ILE A 70 -20.88 7.31 1.32
N LEU A 71 -19.62 7.78 1.28
CA LEU A 71 -19.29 9.05 0.62
C LEU A 71 -19.46 8.99 -0.90
N ALA A 72 -19.25 7.83 -1.52
CA ALA A 72 -19.57 7.58 -2.93
C ALA A 72 -21.08 7.46 -3.21
N GLY A 73 -21.93 7.44 -2.18
CA GLY A 73 -23.38 7.34 -2.32
C GLY A 73 -23.89 5.93 -2.64
N THR A 74 -23.03 4.90 -2.65
CA THR A 74 -23.42 3.50 -2.93
C THR A 74 -23.98 2.78 -1.71
N THR A 75 -23.78 3.33 -0.50
CA THR A 75 -24.31 2.80 0.76
C THR A 75 -24.83 3.93 1.63
N LEU A 76 -25.99 3.73 2.26
CA LEU A 76 -26.57 4.70 3.18
C LEU A 76 -25.94 4.59 4.56
N ALA A 77 -25.68 5.73 5.21
CA ALA A 77 -25.35 5.78 6.62
C ALA A 77 -26.53 5.32 7.50
N THR A 78 -26.26 4.78 8.67
CA THR A 78 -27.27 4.42 9.66
C THR A 78 -27.50 5.58 10.64
N GLU A 79 -26.44 6.31 10.95
CA GLU A 79 -26.42 7.44 11.88
C GLU A 79 -25.55 8.57 11.34
N GLY A 80 -25.75 9.78 11.84
CA GLY A 80 -24.98 10.95 11.49
C GLY A 80 -25.36 11.51 10.10
N SER A 81 -24.51 12.38 9.59
CA SER A 81 -24.71 13.03 8.30
C SER A 81 -23.40 13.28 7.58
N TYR A 82 -23.47 13.42 6.26
CA TYR A 82 -22.35 13.93 5.47
C TYR A 82 -22.87 14.86 4.37
N LYS A 83 -21.99 15.76 3.96
CA LYS A 83 -22.25 16.69 2.87
C LYS A 83 -21.04 16.78 1.97
N ILE A 84 -21.25 16.60 0.68
CA ILE A 84 -20.24 16.83 -0.35
C ILE A 84 -20.67 18.02 -1.20
N ASN A 85 -19.80 18.99 -1.36
CA ASN A 85 -20.05 20.20 -2.12
C ASN A 85 -19.34 20.09 -3.48
N GLY A 86 -20.04 19.54 -4.46
CA GLY A 86 -19.57 19.36 -5.84
C GLY A 86 -19.86 17.97 -6.41
N THR A 87 -19.38 17.73 -7.62
CA THR A 87 -19.49 16.44 -8.30
C THR A 87 -18.48 15.45 -7.73
N VAL A 88 -18.90 14.19 -7.57
CA VAL A 88 -18.08 13.11 -7.03
C VAL A 88 -17.79 12.10 -8.12
N ALA A 89 -16.51 11.74 -8.31
CA ALA A 89 -16.15 10.52 -9.01
C ALA A 89 -15.56 9.52 -8.02
N SER A 90 -15.95 8.26 -8.15
CA SER A 90 -15.47 7.18 -7.29
C SER A 90 -14.83 6.10 -8.14
N LEU A 91 -13.62 5.72 -7.77
CA LEU A 91 -12.88 4.62 -8.38
C LEU A 91 -13.07 3.29 -7.63
N LEU A 92 -14.00 3.24 -6.65
CA LEU A 92 -14.22 2.06 -5.80
C LEU A 92 -14.69 0.82 -6.58
N GLU A 93 -15.47 1.03 -7.62
CA GLU A 93 -16.09 -0.06 -8.37
C GLU A 93 -15.98 0.25 -9.87
N LEU A 94 -14.72 0.26 -10.38
CA LEU A 94 -14.47 0.52 -11.79
C LEU A 94 -15.17 -0.50 -12.69
N GLY A 95 -15.99 -0.01 -13.62
CA GLY A 95 -16.79 -0.85 -14.50
C GLY A 95 -18.05 -1.44 -13.86
N ALA A 96 -18.34 -1.16 -12.58
CA ALA A 96 -19.63 -1.49 -11.99
C ALA A 96 -20.74 -0.71 -12.74
N GLY A 97 -21.78 -1.43 -13.13
CA GLY A 97 -22.86 -0.87 -13.93
C GLY A 97 -22.64 -0.92 -15.44
N PHE A 98 -21.51 -1.44 -15.92
CA PHE A 98 -21.38 -1.75 -17.35
C PHE A 98 -22.35 -2.87 -17.75
N HIS A 99 -23.04 -2.66 -18.86
CA HIS A 99 -23.90 -3.68 -19.43
C HIS A 99 -23.09 -4.57 -20.38
N SER A 100 -23.02 -5.86 -20.09
CA SER A 100 -22.15 -6.82 -20.79
C SER A 100 -22.42 -6.91 -22.29
N GLU A 101 -23.67 -6.75 -22.72
CA GLU A 101 -24.06 -6.83 -24.12
C GLU A 101 -23.85 -5.53 -24.89
N PHE A 102 -23.58 -4.42 -24.21
CA PHE A 102 -23.32 -3.14 -24.83
C PHE A 102 -21.86 -3.01 -25.22
N THR A 103 -21.58 -2.24 -26.27
CA THR A 103 -20.22 -1.88 -26.67
C THR A 103 -19.55 -1.00 -25.60
N GLY A 104 -18.22 -0.90 -25.64
CA GLY A 104 -17.50 0.04 -24.78
C GLY A 104 -18.01 1.47 -24.93
N ARG A 105 -18.22 1.92 -26.15
CA ARG A 105 -18.81 3.25 -26.46
C ARG A 105 -20.18 3.44 -25.85
N ALA A 106 -21.07 2.44 -25.93
CA ALA A 106 -22.38 2.51 -25.32
C ALA A 106 -22.31 2.54 -23.79
N ASN A 107 -21.34 1.82 -23.20
CA ASN A 107 -21.10 1.84 -21.76
C ASN A 107 -20.52 3.17 -21.28
N ILE A 108 -19.74 3.89 -22.09
CA ILE A 108 -19.33 5.27 -21.77
C ILE A 108 -20.55 6.17 -21.59
N TYR A 109 -21.54 6.09 -22.49
CA TYR A 109 -22.80 6.86 -22.35
C TYR A 109 -23.57 6.45 -21.10
N LEU A 110 -23.72 5.14 -20.88
CA LEU A 110 -24.45 4.62 -19.72
C LEU A 110 -23.85 5.12 -18.41
N SER A 111 -22.53 4.94 -18.24
CA SER A 111 -21.83 5.35 -17.03
C SER A 111 -21.81 6.87 -16.85
N GLY A 112 -21.57 7.62 -17.93
CA GLY A 112 -21.62 9.08 -17.87
C GLY A 112 -22.98 9.61 -17.42
N GLN A 113 -24.09 9.00 -17.89
CA GLN A 113 -25.45 9.35 -17.45
C GLN A 113 -25.71 8.98 -15.99
N VAL A 114 -25.22 7.83 -15.52
CA VAL A 114 -25.32 7.44 -14.11
C VAL A 114 -24.56 8.42 -13.21
N LEU A 115 -23.45 8.96 -13.69
CA LEU A 115 -22.67 10.00 -13.00
C LEU A 115 -23.31 11.40 -13.10
N GLY A 116 -24.46 11.52 -13.79
CA GLY A 116 -25.24 12.75 -13.85
C GLY A 116 -24.92 13.67 -15.03
N PHE A 117 -24.13 13.21 -16.03
CA PHE A 117 -23.79 14.02 -17.20
C PHE A 117 -24.85 13.95 -18.31
N SER A 118 -25.05 15.05 -18.96
CA SER A 118 -25.87 15.09 -20.16
C SER A 118 -25.21 14.38 -21.33
N LYS A 119 -25.99 13.88 -22.27
CA LYS A 119 -25.46 13.26 -23.48
C LYS A 119 -24.44 14.14 -24.22
N LYS A 120 -24.70 15.46 -24.27
CA LYS A 120 -23.85 16.44 -24.94
C LYS A 120 -22.49 16.57 -24.26
N GLU A 121 -22.44 16.54 -22.92
CA GLU A 121 -21.19 16.59 -22.17
C GLU A 121 -20.36 15.31 -22.35
N ILE A 122 -21.02 14.15 -22.42
CA ILE A 122 -20.36 12.86 -22.68
C ILE A 122 -19.81 12.84 -24.11
N GLU A 123 -20.60 13.29 -25.10
CA GLU A 123 -20.15 13.38 -26.51
C GLU A 123 -18.92 14.27 -26.66
N ALA A 124 -18.87 15.39 -25.96
CA ALA A 124 -17.74 16.31 -26.01
C ALA A 124 -16.43 15.72 -25.46
N ARG A 125 -16.50 14.67 -24.64
CA ARG A 125 -15.35 14.00 -24.01
C ARG A 125 -15.11 12.59 -24.52
N MET A 126 -15.93 12.12 -25.45
CA MET A 126 -15.88 10.74 -25.96
C MET A 126 -14.52 10.35 -26.49
N ASP A 127 -13.93 11.22 -27.33
CA ASP A 127 -12.62 10.92 -27.94
C ASP A 127 -11.49 10.90 -26.90
N GLU A 128 -11.51 11.80 -25.91
CA GLU A 128 -10.57 11.81 -24.79
C GLU A 128 -10.65 10.51 -23.98
N ILE A 129 -11.89 10.04 -23.66
CA ILE A 129 -12.12 8.80 -22.92
C ILE A 129 -11.56 7.60 -23.70
N ILE A 130 -11.85 7.52 -24.99
CA ILE A 130 -11.41 6.41 -25.84
C ILE A 130 -9.88 6.39 -25.98
N GLU A 131 -9.28 7.56 -26.20
CA GLU A 131 -7.83 7.71 -26.32
C GLU A 131 -7.15 7.32 -25.00
N PHE A 132 -7.67 7.76 -23.85
CA PHE A 132 -7.10 7.42 -22.56
C PHE A 132 -7.21 5.92 -22.28
N ALA A 133 -8.34 5.28 -22.61
CA ALA A 133 -8.57 3.85 -22.38
C ALA A 133 -7.68 2.94 -23.23
N GLU A 134 -7.22 3.41 -24.39
CA GLU A 134 -6.35 2.67 -25.35
C GLU A 134 -6.87 1.27 -25.70
N LEU A 135 -8.18 1.16 -25.92
CA LEU A 135 -8.81 -0.13 -26.25
C LEU A 135 -8.85 -0.42 -27.76
N GLY A 136 -8.45 0.55 -28.60
CA GLY A 136 -8.43 0.40 -30.04
C GLY A 136 -9.80 0.00 -30.61
N GLU A 137 -9.81 -1.00 -31.50
CA GLU A 137 -11.04 -1.48 -32.14
C GLU A 137 -12.01 -2.19 -31.16
N TYR A 138 -11.54 -2.59 -29.98
CA TYR A 138 -12.42 -3.20 -28.98
C TYR A 138 -13.49 -2.25 -28.46
N ILE A 139 -13.31 -0.93 -28.60
CA ILE A 139 -14.29 0.06 -28.09
C ILE A 139 -15.68 -0.14 -28.67
N ASP A 140 -15.77 -0.65 -29.89
CA ASP A 140 -17.02 -0.92 -30.59
C ASP A 140 -17.49 -2.39 -30.47
N GLN A 141 -16.78 -3.22 -29.67
CA GLN A 141 -17.16 -4.58 -29.32
C GLN A 141 -17.93 -4.64 -28.01
N PRO A 142 -18.79 -5.66 -27.80
CA PRO A 142 -19.49 -5.86 -26.53
C PRO A 142 -18.54 -6.08 -25.37
N VAL A 143 -18.82 -5.45 -24.22
CA VAL A 143 -17.95 -5.52 -23.01
C VAL A 143 -17.77 -6.95 -22.48
N ARG A 144 -18.72 -7.87 -22.73
CA ARG A 144 -18.54 -9.29 -22.41
C ARG A 144 -17.30 -9.95 -23.06
N THR A 145 -16.75 -9.32 -24.10
CA THR A 145 -15.51 -9.81 -24.76
C THR A 145 -14.25 -9.21 -24.17
N TYR A 146 -14.36 -8.27 -23.22
CA TYR A 146 -13.25 -7.59 -22.61
C TYR A 146 -12.58 -8.45 -21.52
N SER A 147 -11.28 -8.31 -21.38
CA SER A 147 -10.59 -8.77 -20.18
C SER A 147 -10.94 -7.88 -18.97
N SER A 148 -10.69 -8.37 -17.76
CA SER A 148 -10.89 -7.55 -16.55
C SER A 148 -10.07 -6.26 -16.59
N GLY A 149 -8.84 -6.31 -17.11
CA GLY A 149 -8.00 -5.14 -17.32
C GLY A 149 -8.62 -4.11 -18.27
N MET A 150 -9.21 -4.55 -19.38
CA MET A 150 -9.90 -3.66 -20.34
C MET A 150 -11.13 -3.00 -19.72
N ILE A 151 -11.90 -3.74 -18.91
CA ILE A 151 -13.06 -3.18 -18.19
C ILE A 151 -12.59 -2.08 -17.22
N MET A 152 -11.52 -2.35 -16.47
CA MET A 152 -10.96 -1.40 -15.52
C MET A 152 -10.37 -0.17 -16.23
N ARG A 153 -9.66 -0.35 -17.34
CA ARG A 153 -9.12 0.76 -18.16
C ARG A 153 -10.26 1.67 -18.64
N LEU A 154 -11.33 1.10 -19.18
CA LEU A 154 -12.49 1.86 -19.61
C LEU A 154 -13.18 2.57 -18.44
N GLY A 155 -13.40 1.86 -17.32
CA GLY A 155 -14.03 2.41 -16.12
C GLY A 155 -13.27 3.59 -15.54
N PHE A 156 -11.93 3.47 -15.42
CA PHE A 156 -11.06 4.55 -14.97
C PHE A 156 -11.12 5.76 -15.92
N SER A 157 -11.03 5.51 -17.23
CA SER A 157 -11.09 6.57 -18.25
C SER A 157 -12.38 7.36 -18.17
N VAL A 158 -13.54 6.69 -18.03
CA VAL A 158 -14.85 7.33 -17.86
C VAL A 158 -14.89 8.14 -16.56
N ALA A 159 -14.50 7.54 -15.44
CA ALA A 159 -14.57 8.17 -14.12
C ALA A 159 -13.67 9.42 -14.03
N THR A 160 -12.54 9.44 -14.71
CA THR A 160 -11.57 10.55 -14.66
C THR A 160 -11.74 11.60 -15.76
N ALA A 161 -12.44 11.29 -16.85
CA ALA A 161 -12.75 12.28 -17.88
C ALA A 161 -13.73 13.35 -17.43
N ILE A 162 -14.46 13.11 -16.36
CA ILE A 162 -15.60 13.89 -15.86
C ILE A 162 -15.16 15.02 -14.91
N ASP A 163 -13.99 15.49 -14.94
CA ASP A 163 -13.46 16.60 -14.12
C ASP A 163 -14.19 16.81 -12.76
N PRO A 164 -14.18 15.80 -11.85
CA PRO A 164 -14.92 15.85 -10.59
C PRO A 164 -14.30 16.88 -9.65
N GLU A 165 -15.11 17.43 -8.73
CA GLU A 165 -14.59 18.31 -7.66
C GLU A 165 -14.06 17.50 -6.48
N VAL A 166 -14.57 16.28 -6.31
CA VAL A 166 -14.12 15.31 -5.29
C VAL A 166 -13.86 13.95 -5.94
N LEU A 167 -12.64 13.45 -5.79
CA LEU A 167 -12.24 12.14 -6.29
C LEU A 167 -12.06 11.17 -5.11
N ILE A 168 -12.74 10.03 -5.16
CA ILE A 168 -12.63 8.96 -4.16
C ILE A 168 -11.85 7.79 -4.77
N ILE A 169 -10.73 7.45 -4.16
CA ILE A 169 -9.81 6.42 -4.63
C ILE A 169 -9.65 5.37 -3.53
N ASP A 170 -9.85 4.09 -3.86
CA ASP A 170 -9.57 2.94 -2.99
C ASP A 170 -8.56 2.05 -3.71
N GLU A 171 -7.54 1.58 -3.05
CA GLU A 171 -6.51 0.58 -3.41
C GLU A 171 -6.26 0.25 -4.91
N ILE A 172 -7.15 0.67 -5.80
CA ILE A 172 -7.26 0.29 -7.22
C ILE A 172 -6.29 1.08 -8.11
N LEU A 173 -5.13 1.54 -7.59
CA LEU A 173 -4.09 2.09 -8.48
C LEU A 173 -3.32 1.01 -9.26
N ALA A 174 -3.51 -0.26 -8.90
CA ALA A 174 -2.92 -1.41 -9.59
C ALA A 174 -3.77 -1.91 -10.80
N VAL A 175 -4.38 -0.98 -11.55
CA VAL A 175 -5.26 -1.30 -12.68
C VAL A 175 -4.46 -1.45 -13.97
N GLY A 176 -4.62 -2.59 -14.65
CA GLY A 176 -3.99 -2.83 -15.95
C GLY A 176 -2.50 -3.18 -15.86
N ASP A 177 -1.77 -2.89 -16.91
CA ASP A 177 -0.32 -3.05 -16.96
C ASP A 177 0.42 -1.85 -16.33
N LEU A 178 1.73 -1.98 -16.11
CA LEU A 178 2.57 -0.94 -15.50
C LEU A 178 2.50 0.42 -16.23
N TYR A 179 2.32 0.39 -17.55
CA TYR A 179 2.20 1.60 -18.33
C TYR A 179 0.88 2.33 -18.03
N PHE A 180 -0.23 1.60 -17.99
CA PHE A 180 -1.53 2.19 -17.68
C PHE A 180 -1.61 2.64 -16.22
N GLN A 181 -1.00 1.89 -15.30
CA GLN A 181 -0.88 2.30 -13.89
C GLN A 181 -0.20 3.66 -13.76
N LYS A 182 0.90 3.88 -14.51
CA LYS A 182 1.57 5.18 -14.54
C LYS A 182 0.63 6.29 -15.04
N LYS A 183 -0.11 6.06 -16.13
CA LYS A 183 -1.11 7.03 -16.64
C LYS A 183 -2.17 7.36 -15.59
N CYS A 184 -2.63 6.37 -14.82
CA CYS A 184 -3.59 6.58 -13.74
C CYS A 184 -3.00 7.47 -12.63
N VAL A 185 -1.77 7.19 -12.21
CA VAL A 185 -1.06 7.99 -11.21
C VAL A 185 -0.85 9.42 -11.68
N ASP A 186 -0.36 9.60 -12.92
CA ASP A 186 -0.17 10.93 -13.52
C ASP A 186 -1.49 11.72 -13.55
N ARG A 187 -2.62 11.09 -13.93
CA ARG A 187 -3.95 11.71 -13.94
C ARG A 187 -4.41 12.14 -12.54
N ILE A 188 -4.09 11.36 -11.50
CA ILE A 188 -4.40 11.73 -10.10
C ILE A 188 -3.57 12.95 -9.66
N TYR A 189 -2.31 13.01 -10.05
CA TYR A 189 -1.47 14.19 -9.79
C TYR A 189 -1.99 15.43 -10.53
N ASP A 190 -2.51 15.28 -11.75
CA ASP A 190 -3.16 16.37 -12.50
C ASP A 190 -4.38 16.91 -11.73
N PHE A 191 -5.23 16.03 -11.20
CA PHE A 191 -6.36 16.45 -10.34
C PHE A 191 -5.90 17.19 -9.10
N ARG A 192 -4.86 16.71 -8.43
CA ARG A 192 -4.29 17.37 -7.25
C ARG A 192 -3.76 18.77 -7.61
N THR A 193 -3.03 18.89 -8.71
CA THR A 193 -2.46 20.16 -9.19
C THR A 193 -3.55 21.14 -9.63
N ALA A 194 -4.65 20.62 -10.19
CA ALA A 194 -5.84 21.42 -10.54
C ALA A 194 -6.67 21.86 -9.31
N GLY A 195 -6.24 21.53 -8.09
CA GLY A 195 -6.91 21.92 -6.86
C GLY A 195 -8.20 21.15 -6.58
N LYS A 196 -8.33 19.93 -7.08
CA LYS A 196 -9.45 19.03 -6.76
C LYS A 196 -9.25 18.40 -5.38
N SER A 197 -10.34 18.04 -4.73
CA SER A 197 -10.29 17.36 -3.44
C SER A 197 -10.20 15.85 -3.65
N ILE A 198 -9.34 15.18 -2.88
CA ILE A 198 -9.08 13.74 -3.05
C ILE A 198 -9.28 13.02 -1.70
N LEU A 199 -10.04 11.92 -1.71
CA LEU A 199 -10.03 10.92 -0.64
C LEU A 199 -9.26 9.72 -1.16
N PHE A 200 -8.16 9.40 -0.51
CA PHE A 200 -7.23 8.37 -0.94
C PHE A 200 -7.06 7.28 0.11
N CYS A 201 -7.44 6.05 -0.22
CA CYS A 201 -7.20 4.88 0.62
C CYS A 201 -6.16 3.97 -0.05
N SER A 202 -5.12 3.61 0.66
CA SER A 202 -4.10 2.69 0.18
C SER A 202 -3.48 1.92 1.33
N HIS A 203 -3.02 0.70 1.06
CA HIS A 203 -2.16 -0.05 1.98
C HIS A 203 -0.70 0.41 1.95
N SER A 204 -0.28 1.11 0.89
CA SER A 204 1.04 1.69 0.80
C SER A 204 1.11 2.99 1.61
N LEU A 205 1.70 2.95 2.79
CA LEU A 205 1.92 4.15 3.61
C LEU A 205 2.78 5.19 2.88
N TYR A 206 3.64 4.74 1.96
CA TYR A 206 4.42 5.64 1.11
C TYR A 206 3.51 6.45 0.19
N ASP A 207 2.60 5.81 -0.57
CA ASP A 207 1.70 6.50 -1.48
C ASP A 207 0.77 7.47 -0.73
N VAL A 208 0.29 7.05 0.45
CA VAL A 208 -0.53 7.90 1.33
C VAL A 208 0.23 9.16 1.72
N ARG A 209 1.52 9.07 2.07
CA ARG A 209 2.34 10.25 2.40
C ARG A 209 2.57 11.18 1.20
N GLN A 210 2.72 10.61 -0.01
CA GLN A 210 2.98 11.40 -1.22
C GLN A 210 1.74 12.14 -1.72
N VAL A 211 0.58 11.51 -1.63
CA VAL A 211 -0.67 12.03 -2.20
C VAL A 211 -1.41 12.93 -1.22
N SER A 212 -1.34 12.66 0.09
CA SER A 212 -2.22 13.27 1.08
C SER A 212 -1.62 14.51 1.74
N ASP A 213 -2.46 15.50 2.02
CA ASP A 213 -2.12 16.66 2.85
C ASP A 213 -2.40 16.39 4.34
N GLU A 214 -3.34 15.50 4.62
CA GLU A 214 -3.74 15.07 5.94
C GLU A 214 -4.15 13.57 5.88
N VAL A 215 -4.00 12.86 6.98
CA VAL A 215 -4.34 11.42 7.07
C VAL A 215 -5.22 11.17 8.27
N ILE A 216 -6.22 10.31 8.09
CA ILE A 216 -6.98 9.71 9.19
C ILE A 216 -6.65 8.22 9.30
N TRP A 217 -6.43 7.76 10.53
CA TRP A 217 -6.30 6.36 10.87
C TRP A 217 -7.62 5.85 11.43
N VAL A 218 -8.27 4.97 10.69
CA VAL A 218 -9.52 4.31 11.09
C VAL A 218 -9.19 3.00 11.78
N HIS A 219 -9.73 2.81 12.99
CA HIS A 219 -9.55 1.61 13.79
C HIS A 219 -10.88 1.28 14.49
N ASP A 220 -11.33 0.02 14.39
CA ASP A 220 -12.61 -0.45 14.95
C ASP A 220 -13.80 0.48 14.63
N GLY A 221 -13.86 0.97 13.39
CA GLY A 221 -14.94 1.83 12.93
C GLY A 221 -14.89 3.29 13.41
N GLN A 222 -13.81 3.73 14.06
CA GLN A 222 -13.63 5.09 14.56
C GLN A 222 -12.34 5.71 14.03
N ILE A 223 -12.21 7.04 14.09
CA ILE A 223 -10.95 7.74 13.84
C ILE A 223 -10.11 7.67 15.11
N LYS A 224 -9.02 6.91 15.07
CA LYS A 224 -8.06 6.78 16.16
C LYS A 224 -7.06 7.93 16.19
N MET A 225 -6.66 8.42 15.02
CA MET A 225 -5.76 9.56 14.87
C MET A 225 -6.04 10.30 13.57
N GLN A 226 -5.85 11.62 13.57
CA GLN A 226 -5.92 12.50 12.42
C GLN A 226 -4.78 13.52 12.51
N GLY A 227 -4.12 13.82 11.41
CA GLY A 227 -3.04 14.81 11.38
C GLY A 227 -2.14 14.71 10.16
N MET A 228 -0.91 15.18 10.32
CA MET A 228 0.09 15.16 9.25
C MET A 228 0.40 13.73 8.79
N PRO A 229 0.59 13.51 7.48
CA PRO A 229 0.82 12.16 6.94
C PRO A 229 1.95 11.40 7.62
N GLN A 230 3.07 12.05 7.91
CA GLN A 230 4.23 11.46 8.55
C GLN A 230 3.89 10.94 9.97
N ASP A 231 3.21 11.77 10.77
CA ASP A 231 2.90 11.44 12.16
C ASP A 231 1.91 10.28 12.26
N VAL A 232 0.82 10.35 11.47
CA VAL A 232 -0.23 9.33 11.50
C VAL A 232 0.25 8.00 10.96
N THR A 233 1.01 8.01 9.85
CA THR A 233 1.55 6.78 9.27
C THR A 233 2.63 6.15 10.15
N LEU A 234 3.45 6.95 10.84
CA LEU A 234 4.43 6.43 11.80
C LEU A 234 3.72 5.78 13.01
N ALA A 235 2.70 6.46 13.56
CA ALA A 235 1.90 5.92 14.67
C ALA A 235 1.21 4.61 14.27
N TYR A 236 0.69 4.52 13.06
CA TYR A 236 0.05 3.32 12.53
C TYR A 236 1.07 2.17 12.34
N ALA A 237 2.23 2.45 11.74
CA ALA A 237 3.29 1.46 11.59
C ALA A 237 3.80 0.92 12.94
N ASN A 238 3.92 1.78 13.96
CA ASN A 238 4.28 1.35 15.32
C ASN A 238 3.17 0.48 15.96
N TYR A 239 1.91 0.79 15.69
CA TYR A 239 0.79 -0.02 16.14
C TYR A 239 0.78 -1.40 15.47
N GLU A 240 0.93 -1.50 14.15
CA GLU A 240 1.03 -2.78 13.44
C GLU A 240 2.15 -3.64 14.01
N ARG A 241 3.32 -3.07 14.26
CA ARG A 241 4.43 -3.78 14.93
C ARG A 241 4.06 -4.26 16.33
N SER A 242 3.29 -3.48 17.10
CA SER A 242 2.87 -3.89 18.43
C SER A 242 1.91 -5.07 18.42
N LEU A 243 1.17 -5.26 17.33
CA LEU A 243 0.30 -6.43 17.13
C LEU A 243 1.12 -7.68 16.76
N ASP A 244 2.20 -7.52 15.98
CA ASP A 244 3.15 -8.60 15.69
C ASP A 244 3.95 -9.02 16.93
N HIS A 245 3.96 -8.20 17.98
CA HIS A 245 4.55 -8.51 19.29
C HIS A 245 3.62 -9.32 20.23
N ARG A 246 2.63 -10.06 19.72
CA ARG A 246 2.28 -11.27 20.44
C ARG A 246 3.54 -12.12 20.49
N PRO A 247 3.89 -12.70 21.66
CA PRO A 247 4.89 -13.75 21.69
C PRO A 247 4.30 -14.95 20.94
N GLU A 248 4.21 -14.83 19.63
CA GLU A 248 4.22 -16.01 18.82
C GLU A 248 5.57 -16.63 19.12
N THR A 249 5.53 -17.70 19.91
CA THR A 249 6.48 -18.77 19.80
C THR A 249 7.02 -18.72 18.38
N LEU A 250 8.29 -18.36 18.22
CA LEU A 250 9.12 -18.21 17.03
C LEU A 250 8.83 -19.26 15.94
N THR A 251 7.67 -19.18 15.30
CA THR A 251 7.22 -20.01 14.18
C THR A 251 6.89 -19.18 12.94
N ALA A 252 7.27 -17.90 12.93
CA ALA A 252 7.31 -17.13 11.71
C ALA A 252 8.52 -17.59 10.91
N GLY A 253 8.30 -18.58 10.02
CA GLY A 253 9.17 -18.87 8.90
C GLY A 253 10.54 -19.45 9.20
N HIS A 254 10.74 -20.20 10.28
CA HIS A 254 11.77 -21.22 10.29
C HIS A 254 11.25 -22.41 9.48
N GLU A 255 11.39 -22.39 8.18
CA GLU A 255 11.74 -23.62 7.50
C GLU A 255 13.15 -23.96 7.98
N GLN A 256 13.25 -24.50 9.19
CA GLN A 256 14.47 -25.14 9.64
C GLN A 256 14.85 -26.14 8.54
N ALA A 257 16.03 -25.96 8.00
CA ALA A 257 16.66 -27.01 7.22
C ALA A 257 16.52 -28.30 8.02
N LYS A 258 15.67 -29.23 7.54
CA LYS A 258 15.37 -30.49 8.21
C LYS A 258 16.59 -31.40 8.10
N GLY A 259 17.55 -31.25 9.03
CA GLY A 259 18.71 -32.12 9.13
C GLY A 259 19.43 -31.88 10.45
N GLU A 260 19.68 -32.94 11.22
CA GLU A 260 20.29 -32.88 12.55
C GLU A 260 21.71 -32.25 12.59
N ASN A 261 22.35 -32.06 11.41
CA ASN A 261 23.76 -31.61 11.30
C ASN A 261 23.96 -30.35 10.46
N LEU A 262 22.88 -29.63 10.09
CA LEU A 262 23.00 -28.42 9.27
C LEU A 262 23.40 -27.19 10.11
N PRO A 263 24.11 -26.23 9.52
CA PRO A 263 24.41 -24.94 10.15
C PRO A 263 23.12 -24.18 10.49
N VAL A 264 23.10 -23.47 11.62
CA VAL A 264 21.91 -22.75 12.11
C VAL A 264 22.30 -21.35 12.57
N ILE A 265 21.46 -20.36 12.29
CA ILE A 265 21.60 -19.00 12.80
C ILE A 265 21.01 -18.92 14.21
N ASP A 266 21.85 -18.57 15.17
CA ASP A 266 21.45 -18.38 16.56
C ASP A 266 20.81 -17.02 16.79
N ALA A 267 21.39 -15.94 16.20
CA ALA A 267 20.88 -14.58 16.32
C ALA A 267 21.33 -13.70 15.15
N VAL A 268 20.54 -12.70 14.85
CA VAL A 268 20.88 -11.57 13.95
C VAL A 268 20.61 -10.26 14.67
N ARG A 269 21.51 -9.27 14.52
CA ARG A 269 21.41 -7.97 15.19
C ARG A 269 21.82 -6.85 14.26
N LEU A 270 21.21 -5.68 14.48
CA LEU A 270 21.62 -4.41 13.86
C LEU A 270 22.18 -3.51 14.96
N LEU A 271 23.41 -3.08 14.79
CA LEU A 271 24.16 -2.30 15.78
C LEU A 271 24.73 -1.03 15.13
N ASP A 272 25.06 -0.05 15.94
CA ASP A 272 25.89 1.07 15.53
C ASP A 272 27.40 0.65 15.45
N ASP A 273 28.26 1.57 15.04
CA ASP A 273 29.70 1.37 14.97
C ASP A 273 30.35 1.11 16.35
N GLN A 274 29.68 1.50 17.43
CA GLN A 274 30.14 1.27 18.82
C GLN A 274 29.64 -0.05 19.41
N GLY A 275 28.75 -0.77 18.69
CA GLY A 275 28.19 -2.05 19.10
C GLY A 275 26.92 -1.93 19.96
N ASN A 276 26.28 -0.77 20.00
CA ASN A 276 25.00 -0.60 20.67
C ASN A 276 23.85 -0.92 19.71
N GLU A 277 22.70 -1.33 20.23
CA GLU A 277 21.47 -1.49 19.43
C GLU A 277 21.04 -0.15 18.82
N LEU A 278 20.62 -0.20 17.56
CA LEU A 278 20.15 0.98 16.84
C LEU A 278 18.86 1.54 17.47
N PRO A 279 18.63 2.86 17.41
CA PRO A 279 17.37 3.47 17.78
C PRO A 279 16.24 3.03 16.85
N ASP A 280 14.98 3.37 17.19
CA ASP A 280 13.78 3.02 16.41
C ASP A 280 13.80 3.53 14.97
N ALA A 281 14.44 4.67 14.74
CA ALA A 281 14.68 5.22 13.43
C ALA A 281 16.10 5.75 13.34
N VAL A 282 16.73 5.53 12.21
CA VAL A 282 18.09 6.04 11.90
C VAL A 282 17.99 7.06 10.77
N GLY A 283 18.86 8.06 10.82
CA GLY A 283 19.04 8.98 9.70
C GLY A 283 19.79 8.31 8.53
N THR A 284 19.72 8.92 7.36
CA THR A 284 20.63 8.55 6.26
C THR A 284 22.06 8.95 6.61
N GLY A 285 23.04 8.16 6.17
CA GLY A 285 24.45 8.42 6.45
C GLY A 285 24.95 7.86 7.78
N VAL A 286 24.19 6.98 8.42
CA VAL A 286 24.57 6.31 9.65
C VAL A 286 25.43 5.07 9.31
N ASP A 287 26.47 4.84 10.10
CA ASP A 287 27.26 3.61 10.04
C ASP A 287 26.47 2.48 10.71
N LEU A 288 26.31 1.37 10.00
CA LEU A 288 25.55 0.23 10.44
C LEU A 288 26.41 -1.02 10.49
N VAL A 289 26.30 -1.78 11.56
CA VAL A 289 26.92 -3.09 11.71
C VAL A 289 25.83 -4.15 11.80
N PHE A 290 25.83 -5.10 10.87
CA PHE A 290 24.99 -6.27 10.89
C PHE A 290 25.76 -7.47 11.41
N GLU A 291 25.32 -8.06 12.51
CA GLU A 291 25.92 -9.26 13.11
C GLU A 291 25.03 -10.48 12.90
N VAL A 292 25.66 -11.60 12.51
CA VAL A 292 25.04 -12.92 12.43
C VAL A 292 25.82 -13.87 13.34
N ASP A 293 25.19 -14.31 14.42
CA ASP A 293 25.68 -15.41 15.25
C ASP A 293 25.13 -16.73 14.73
N PHE A 294 25.99 -17.69 14.46
CA PHE A 294 25.60 -18.99 13.94
C PHE A 294 26.50 -20.11 14.48
N HIS A 295 26.05 -21.34 14.40
CA HIS A 295 26.83 -22.47 14.78
C HIS A 295 26.84 -23.58 13.72
N LEU A 296 28.02 -24.19 13.56
CA LEU A 296 28.23 -25.40 12.77
C LEU A 296 28.25 -26.61 13.71
N ARG A 297 27.35 -27.55 13.45
CA ARG A 297 27.22 -28.77 14.25
C ARG A 297 28.20 -29.88 13.85
N LYS A 298 28.84 -29.75 12.70
CA LYS A 298 29.77 -30.73 12.16
C LYS A 298 30.90 -30.04 11.41
N SER A 299 32.13 -30.45 11.71
CA SER A 299 33.31 -30.01 10.99
C SER A 299 33.32 -30.48 9.53
N GLY A 300 33.79 -29.61 8.62
CA GLY A 300 33.90 -29.91 7.19
C GLY A 300 32.71 -29.45 6.37
N THR A 301 31.61 -28.93 6.96
CA THR A 301 30.58 -28.25 6.23
C THR A 301 31.02 -26.83 5.91
N LEU A 302 31.15 -26.49 4.64
CA LEU A 302 31.57 -25.16 4.20
C LEU A 302 30.41 -24.21 4.22
N VAL A 303 30.53 -23.08 4.94
CA VAL A 303 29.45 -22.10 5.13
C VAL A 303 29.90 -20.70 4.75
N ASN A 304 29.11 -20.06 3.91
CA ASN A 304 29.18 -18.64 3.61
C ASN A 304 28.03 -17.90 4.30
N VAL A 305 28.30 -16.66 4.71
CA VAL A 305 27.31 -15.80 5.36
C VAL A 305 26.89 -14.71 4.39
N GLY A 306 25.60 -14.49 4.29
CA GLY A 306 25.02 -13.40 3.51
C GLY A 306 24.07 -12.55 4.33
N ALA A 307 23.80 -11.38 3.82
CA ALA A 307 22.77 -10.48 4.31
C ALA A 307 22.00 -9.87 3.15
N ALA A 308 20.73 -9.60 3.35
CA ALA A 308 19.91 -8.86 2.40
C ALA A 308 19.05 -7.82 3.12
N ILE A 309 18.87 -6.69 2.49
CA ILE A 309 18.00 -5.61 2.93
C ILE A 309 16.86 -5.52 1.94
N PHE A 310 15.65 -5.73 2.42
CA PHE A 310 14.42 -5.61 1.65
C PHE A 310 13.62 -4.41 2.13
N ARG A 311 13.02 -3.68 1.23
CA ARG A 311 11.95 -2.76 1.59
C ARG A 311 10.69 -3.56 1.98
N THR A 312 9.79 -3.02 2.79
CA THR A 312 8.61 -3.73 3.30
C THR A 312 7.65 -4.25 2.22
N ASP A 313 7.74 -3.74 0.98
CA ASP A 313 7.05 -4.27 -0.20
C ASP A 313 7.79 -5.44 -0.88
N ASN A 314 8.76 -6.06 -0.19
CA ASN A 314 9.62 -7.16 -0.66
C ASN A 314 10.56 -6.78 -1.83
N VAL A 315 10.79 -5.50 -2.09
CA VAL A 315 11.78 -5.08 -3.08
C VAL A 315 13.17 -5.16 -2.48
N LEU A 316 14.06 -5.91 -3.13
CA LEU A 316 15.44 -6.06 -2.73
C LEU A 316 16.20 -4.74 -2.89
N ALA A 317 16.67 -4.16 -1.79
CA ALA A 317 17.43 -2.92 -1.79
C ALA A 317 18.93 -3.16 -1.89
N ALA A 318 19.45 -4.16 -1.17
CA ALA A 318 20.88 -4.53 -1.19
C ALA A 318 21.09 -5.99 -0.78
N THR A 319 22.17 -6.61 -1.29
CA THR A 319 22.65 -7.92 -0.84
C THR A 319 24.17 -7.89 -0.59
N PHE A 320 24.59 -8.69 0.35
CA PHE A 320 25.98 -8.88 0.74
C PHE A 320 26.24 -10.38 0.88
N ASN A 321 27.40 -10.85 0.43
CA ASN A 321 27.77 -12.26 0.52
C ASN A 321 29.28 -12.36 0.75
N SER A 322 29.68 -13.07 1.81
CA SER A 322 31.08 -13.26 2.18
C SER A 322 31.94 -13.91 1.08
N GLN A 323 31.32 -14.82 0.28
CA GLN A 323 31.98 -15.46 -0.84
C GLN A 323 32.35 -14.46 -1.95
N LEU A 324 31.43 -13.57 -2.30
CA LEU A 324 31.67 -12.55 -3.34
C LEU A 324 32.73 -11.54 -2.95
N GLU A 325 32.94 -11.36 -1.63
CA GLU A 325 33.98 -10.50 -1.06
C GLU A 325 35.32 -11.23 -0.84
N GLY A 326 35.41 -12.48 -1.28
CA GLY A 326 36.64 -13.29 -1.17
C GLY A 326 36.97 -13.74 0.27
N ILE A 327 35.99 -13.70 1.18
CA ILE A 327 36.14 -14.18 2.56
C ILE A 327 36.08 -15.71 2.54
N PRO A 328 37.05 -16.44 3.12
CA PRO A 328 37.02 -17.89 3.15
C PRO A 328 35.77 -18.44 3.86
N SER A 329 35.21 -19.52 3.32
CA SER A 329 34.07 -20.20 3.94
C SER A 329 34.49 -20.76 5.33
N VAL A 330 33.56 -20.68 6.26
CA VAL A 330 33.76 -21.24 7.62
C VAL A 330 33.51 -22.75 7.57
N SER A 331 34.43 -23.55 8.11
CA SER A 331 34.35 -25.02 8.08
C SER A 331 34.59 -25.70 9.43
N THR A 332 34.91 -24.91 10.48
CA THR A 332 35.16 -25.42 11.81
C THR A 332 33.91 -25.54 12.63
N GLU A 333 33.73 -26.68 13.31
CA GLU A 333 32.63 -26.89 14.26
C GLU A 333 32.67 -25.86 15.39
N GLY A 334 31.50 -25.40 15.85
CA GLY A 334 31.38 -24.45 16.93
C GLY A 334 30.54 -23.22 16.59
N ARG A 335 30.58 -22.26 17.50
CA ARG A 335 29.88 -20.98 17.33
C ARG A 335 30.78 -19.96 16.64
N HIS A 336 30.18 -19.23 15.72
CA HIS A 336 30.84 -18.22 14.92
C HIS A 336 30.02 -16.94 14.91
N ARG A 337 30.68 -15.81 14.68
CA ARG A 337 30.09 -14.49 14.47
C ARG A 337 30.61 -13.90 13.19
N ALA A 338 29.69 -13.55 12.30
CA ALA A 338 29.99 -12.73 11.13
C ALA A 338 29.57 -11.29 11.39
N ARG A 339 30.40 -10.32 10.99
CA ARG A 339 30.12 -8.90 11.07
C ARG A 339 30.21 -8.29 9.67
N LEU A 340 29.17 -7.62 9.25
CA LEU A 340 29.11 -6.81 8.04
C LEU A 340 29.00 -5.35 8.44
N SER A 341 30.02 -4.55 8.16
CA SER A 341 30.01 -3.11 8.40
C SER A 341 29.59 -2.39 7.13
N ILE A 342 28.56 -1.57 7.22
CA ILE A 342 28.03 -0.75 6.14
C ILE A 342 28.21 0.71 6.55
N PRO A 343 29.30 1.35 6.14
CA PRO A 343 29.52 2.76 6.43
C PRO A 343 28.59 3.62 5.59
N ASP A 344 28.14 4.74 6.15
CA ASP A 344 27.38 5.77 5.44
C ASP A 344 26.14 5.18 4.73
N LEU A 345 25.27 4.50 5.49
CA LEU A 345 24.04 3.87 4.94
C LEU A 345 23.17 4.88 4.23
N ARG A 346 22.98 4.73 2.92
CA ARG A 346 22.27 5.68 2.05
C ARG A 346 20.99 5.11 1.47
N LEU A 347 20.21 4.47 2.30
CA LEU A 347 18.84 4.10 1.94
C LEU A 347 17.93 5.32 1.97
N SER A 348 16.93 5.32 1.11
CA SER A 348 15.84 6.31 1.13
C SER A 348 14.98 6.15 2.38
N GLU A 349 14.15 7.15 2.65
CA GLU A 349 13.15 7.05 3.71
C GLU A 349 12.26 5.82 3.51
N GLY A 350 12.08 5.05 4.56
CA GLY A 350 11.26 3.86 4.52
C GLY A 350 11.59 2.87 5.62
N GLU A 351 10.85 1.80 5.62
CA GLU A 351 11.02 0.67 6.50
C GLU A 351 11.62 -0.50 5.73
N TYR A 352 12.66 -1.08 6.29
CA TYR A 352 13.43 -2.15 5.67
C TYR A 352 13.55 -3.35 6.59
N THR A 353 13.35 -4.52 6.03
CA THR A 353 13.60 -5.80 6.68
C THR A 353 15.02 -6.24 6.36
N VAL A 354 15.77 -6.62 7.37
CA VAL A 354 17.14 -7.16 7.21
C VAL A 354 17.14 -8.63 7.56
N VAL A 355 17.70 -9.45 6.66
CA VAL A 355 17.72 -10.92 6.78
C VAL A 355 19.14 -11.41 6.66
N GLY A 356 19.54 -12.26 7.59
CA GLY A 356 20.81 -13.02 7.52
C GLY A 356 20.59 -14.39 6.90
N TYR A 357 21.59 -14.86 6.16
CA TYR A 357 21.54 -16.14 5.44
C TYR A 357 22.84 -16.94 5.67
N LEU A 358 22.69 -18.26 5.69
CA LEU A 358 23.82 -19.20 5.60
C LEU A 358 23.69 -20.00 4.30
N PHE A 359 24.76 -20.02 3.51
CA PHE A 359 24.84 -20.71 2.23
C PHE A 359 25.94 -21.74 2.19
N ASP A 360 25.86 -22.66 1.24
CA ASP A 360 26.94 -23.56 0.90
C ASP A 360 28.16 -22.82 0.28
N GLU A 361 29.21 -23.56 -0.01
CA GLU A 361 30.46 -23.05 -0.61
C GLU A 361 30.25 -22.40 -1.99
N HIS A 362 29.17 -22.74 -2.68
CA HIS A 362 28.85 -22.22 -4.00
C HIS A 362 27.82 -21.08 -3.97
N GLY A 363 27.23 -20.76 -2.79
CA GLY A 363 26.19 -19.75 -2.65
C GLY A 363 24.86 -20.12 -3.29
N VAL A 364 24.67 -21.43 -3.61
CA VAL A 364 23.47 -21.95 -4.32
C VAL A 364 22.46 -22.56 -3.36
N HIS A 365 22.95 -23.34 -2.38
CA HIS A 365 22.09 -23.98 -1.40
C HIS A 365 22.05 -23.16 -0.09
N MET A 366 20.86 -22.74 0.29
CA MET A 366 20.62 -22.02 1.54
C MET A 366 20.40 -23.03 2.67
N TYR A 367 21.25 -22.97 3.71
CA TYR A 367 21.16 -23.81 4.89
C TYR A 367 20.14 -23.27 5.89
N ASP A 368 20.19 -21.97 6.15
CA ASP A 368 19.31 -21.30 7.10
C ASP A 368 19.20 -19.81 6.79
N HIS A 369 18.10 -19.19 7.22
CA HIS A 369 17.92 -17.74 7.15
C HIS A 369 17.19 -17.24 8.37
N ARG A 370 17.47 -16.00 8.78
CA ARG A 370 16.81 -15.37 9.91
C ARG A 370 16.66 -13.88 9.72
N GLN A 371 15.46 -13.41 9.92
CA GLN A 371 15.15 -11.99 9.90
C GLN A 371 15.54 -11.33 11.24
N VAL A 372 16.00 -10.09 11.19
CA VAL A 372 16.15 -9.25 12.39
C VAL A 372 14.78 -9.04 13.01
N VAL A 373 14.68 -9.16 14.33
CA VAL A 373 13.41 -9.05 15.07
C VAL A 373 12.74 -7.69 14.85
N ARG A 374 13.53 -6.65 14.59
CA ARG A 374 13.07 -5.29 14.41
C ARG A 374 13.46 -4.77 13.04
N ASN A 375 12.53 -4.22 12.29
CA ASN A 375 12.81 -3.61 11.00
C ASN A 375 13.64 -2.32 11.17
N LEU A 376 14.46 -2.05 10.16
CA LEU A 376 15.25 -0.83 10.09
C LEU A 376 14.40 0.30 9.55
N MET A 377 14.13 1.33 10.37
CA MET A 377 13.48 2.56 9.93
C MET A 377 14.52 3.58 9.52
N VAL A 378 14.44 4.07 8.29
CA VAL A 378 15.28 5.15 7.79
C VAL A 378 14.44 6.40 7.62
N SER A 379 14.84 7.50 8.28
CA SER A 379 14.20 8.81 8.16
C SER A 379 15.10 9.76 7.36
N LEU A 380 14.49 10.62 6.55
CA LEU A 380 15.18 11.62 5.72
C LEU A 380 14.70 13.02 6.05
N ASP A 381 15.63 13.98 6.02
CA ASP A 381 15.29 15.42 6.08
C ASP A 381 14.70 15.95 4.76
N GLN A 382 14.84 15.22 3.66
CA GLN A 382 14.35 15.59 2.32
C GLN A 382 13.84 14.37 1.55
N ASN A 383 12.70 14.51 0.86
CA ASN A 383 12.10 13.48 0.03
C ASN A 383 12.94 13.18 -1.22
N HIS A 384 13.43 11.95 -1.33
CA HIS A 384 14.08 11.42 -2.53
C HIS A 384 13.29 10.20 -3.03
N PRO A 385 12.87 10.16 -4.31
CA PRO A 385 12.02 9.09 -4.83
C PRO A 385 12.76 7.75 -5.11
N GLY A 386 14.09 7.73 -5.03
CA GLY A 386 14.89 6.52 -5.25
C GLY A 386 15.03 5.67 -3.99
N MET A 387 15.37 4.37 -4.11
CA MET A 387 15.61 3.47 -2.97
C MET A 387 16.97 3.67 -2.29
N VAL A 388 17.94 4.22 -3.00
CA VAL A 388 19.31 4.45 -2.52
C VAL A 388 19.74 5.86 -2.91
N ARG A 389 20.32 6.58 -1.95
CA ARG A 389 20.91 7.89 -2.20
C ARG A 389 22.40 7.73 -2.45
N LEU A 390 22.82 7.74 -3.71
CA LEU A 390 24.23 7.72 -4.07
C LEU A 390 24.85 9.12 -3.97
N HIS A 391 26.10 9.20 -3.53
CA HIS A 391 26.85 10.45 -3.58
C HIS A 391 27.08 10.85 -5.03
N HIS A 392 26.63 12.05 -5.42
CA HIS A 392 26.73 12.51 -6.80
C HIS A 392 26.87 14.03 -6.85
N THR A 393 27.41 14.52 -7.97
CA THR A 393 27.48 15.93 -8.28
C THR A 393 26.77 16.18 -9.59
N PHE A 394 25.83 17.15 -9.61
CA PHE A 394 25.16 17.59 -10.84
C PHE A 394 25.93 18.75 -11.46
N ARG A 395 26.11 18.69 -12.78
CA ARG A 395 26.57 19.79 -13.58
C ARG A 395 25.71 19.91 -14.82
N ILE A 396 25.10 21.07 -15.02
CA ILE A 396 24.26 21.35 -16.21
C ILE A 396 24.96 22.45 -17.02
N GLU A 397 25.28 22.14 -18.25
CA GLU A 397 25.90 23.09 -19.18
C GLU A 397 25.00 23.25 -20.41
N PRO A 398 24.79 24.49 -20.93
CA PRO A 398 24.08 24.68 -22.18
C PRO A 398 24.86 24.06 -23.33
N LEU A 399 24.18 23.27 -24.15
CA LEU A 399 24.73 22.83 -25.43
C LEU A 399 24.80 24.05 -26.36
N LYS A 400 25.98 24.30 -26.94
CA LYS A 400 26.11 25.27 -28.04
C LYS A 400 25.47 24.66 -29.27
N ASP A 401 24.49 25.35 -29.84
CA ASP A 401 24.00 24.98 -31.18
C ASP A 401 25.20 24.95 -32.15
N GLU A 402 25.47 23.78 -32.70
CA GLU A 402 26.41 23.66 -33.81
C GLU A 402 25.82 24.40 -35.02
N ALA A 403 26.51 25.43 -35.46
CA ALA A 403 26.13 26.30 -36.56
C ALA A 403 26.25 25.60 -37.92
#